data_76ca2774dca0096a468cc34a37f9d869
#
_entry.id   76ca2774dca0096a468cc34a37f9d869
#
_cell.length_a   1.000
_cell.length_b   1.000
_cell.length_c   1.000
_cell.angle_alpha   90.00
_cell.angle_beta   90.00
_cell.angle_gamma   90.00
#
_symmetry.space_group_name_H-M   'P 1'
#
loop_
_entity.id
_entity.type
_entity.pdbx_description
1 polymer ?
#
loop_
_entity_poly.entity_id
_entity_poly.type
_entity_poly.pdbx_seq_one_letter_code
_entity_poly.pdbx_strand_id
1 'polypeptide(L)'
;MIFPRGVAPVIVCTLLGVAACAPSGEPEVVAIRYIRAVSSGDPDTAVTLLDTPRLTSRVEEQILVIESSGRETFLEDSIETLLWGLFRETRPADFQYDATPAEIDGNMAKVAVTKISPDGASETTAVHLRSTDDGWRVSGASLDRLVTFVIQRLTEKY
;
A
#
# COMPACT_ATOMS: atom_id res chain seq x y z
N MET A 1 3.12 -47.91 -59.75
CA MET A 1 2.01 -47.13 -59.15
C MET A 1 2.49 -46.63 -57.82
N ILE A 2 2.80 -45.35 -57.73
CA ILE A 2 3.39 -44.71 -56.57
C ILE A 2 2.34 -43.77 -55.99
N PHE A 3 1.88 -44.00 -54.75
CA PHE A 3 0.97 -43.07 -54.05
C PHE A 3 1.76 -42.01 -53.33
N PRO A 4 1.42 -40.72 -53.48
CA PRO A 4 2.05 -39.67 -52.70
C PRO A 4 1.42 -39.60 -51.27
N ARG A 5 2.31 -39.57 -50.28
CA ARG A 5 1.97 -39.32 -48.89
C ARG A 5 1.45 -37.89 -48.68
N GLY A 6 0.22 -37.75 -48.21
CA GLY A 6 -0.34 -36.51 -47.76
C GLY A 6 0.37 -36.00 -46.52
N VAL A 7 0.90 -34.76 -46.60
CA VAL A 7 1.45 -34.01 -45.48
C VAL A 7 0.28 -33.30 -44.81
N ALA A 8 -0.03 -33.68 -43.57
CA ALA A 8 -1.00 -32.98 -42.75
C ALA A 8 -0.39 -31.65 -42.23
N PRO A 9 -1.07 -30.52 -42.31
CA PRO A 9 -0.58 -29.31 -41.74
C PRO A 9 -0.71 -29.36 -40.20
N VAL A 10 0.42 -29.26 -39.51
CA VAL A 10 0.49 -29.08 -38.08
C VAL A 10 0.08 -27.64 -37.81
N ILE A 11 -1.13 -27.46 -37.27
CA ILE A 11 -1.58 -26.14 -36.77
C ILE A 11 -0.87 -25.93 -35.43
N VAL A 12 0.19 -25.14 -35.46
CA VAL A 12 0.82 -24.60 -34.25
C VAL A 12 -0.07 -23.48 -33.70
N CYS A 13 -0.94 -23.81 -32.74
CA CYS A 13 -1.61 -22.81 -31.92
C CYS A 13 -0.58 -22.12 -31.04
N THR A 14 -0.07 -20.98 -31.48
CA THR A 14 0.69 -20.06 -30.65
C THR A 14 -0.29 -19.44 -29.63
N LEU A 15 -0.34 -20.01 -28.43
CA LEU A 15 -0.92 -19.37 -27.27
C LEU A 15 -0.07 -18.13 -26.94
N LEU A 16 -0.48 -16.98 -27.49
CA LEU A 16 -0.05 -15.69 -26.99
C LEU A 16 -0.61 -15.55 -25.57
N GLY A 17 0.17 -16.01 -24.60
CA GLY A 17 -0.06 -15.70 -23.21
C GLY A 17 0.01 -14.17 -23.08
N VAL A 18 -1.14 -13.55 -22.82
CA VAL A 18 -1.20 -12.18 -22.31
C VAL A 18 -0.49 -12.24 -20.97
N ALA A 19 0.81 -11.91 -20.97
CA ALA A 19 1.52 -11.60 -19.75
C ALA A 19 0.83 -10.35 -19.19
N ALA A 20 -0.15 -10.55 -18.32
CA ALA A 20 -0.61 -9.49 -17.44
C ALA A 20 0.66 -8.97 -16.78
N CYS A 21 1.02 -7.72 -17.03
CA CYS A 21 2.13 -7.05 -16.36
C CYS A 21 1.89 -7.19 -14.87
N ALA A 22 2.57 -8.14 -14.22
CA ALA A 22 2.55 -8.23 -12.77
C ALA A 22 3.08 -6.89 -12.25
N PRO A 23 2.43 -6.29 -11.25
CA PRO A 23 2.89 -5.02 -10.68
C PRO A 23 4.34 -5.17 -10.25
N SER A 24 5.17 -4.18 -10.56
CA SER A 24 6.60 -4.20 -10.28
C SER A 24 6.85 -4.28 -8.77
N GLY A 25 7.46 -5.36 -8.32
CA GLY A 25 7.82 -5.63 -6.94
C GLY A 25 6.92 -6.67 -6.25
N GLU A 26 7.47 -7.33 -5.26
CA GLU A 26 6.73 -8.26 -4.40
C GLU A 26 6.03 -7.47 -3.28
N PRO A 27 4.78 -7.82 -2.91
CA PRO A 27 4.05 -7.11 -1.87
C PRO A 27 4.77 -7.11 -0.51
N GLU A 28 5.51 -8.17 -0.20
CA GLU A 28 6.34 -8.27 1.01
C GLU A 28 7.42 -7.19 1.06
N VAL A 29 8.08 -6.95 -0.06
CA VAL A 29 9.14 -5.92 -0.18
C VAL A 29 8.55 -4.53 0.06
N VAL A 30 7.38 -4.26 -0.52
CA VAL A 30 6.68 -2.98 -0.33
C VAL A 30 6.24 -2.82 1.12
N ALA A 31 5.67 -3.87 1.73
CA ALA A 31 5.24 -3.86 3.13
C ALA A 31 6.42 -3.58 4.09
N ILE A 32 7.55 -4.28 3.92
CA ILE A 32 8.75 -4.06 4.72
C ILE A 32 9.27 -2.62 4.54
N ARG A 33 9.35 -2.15 3.29
CA ARG A 33 9.79 -0.77 2.99
C ARG A 33 8.92 0.26 3.68
N TYR A 34 7.61 0.09 3.65
CA TYR A 34 6.67 0.98 4.31
C TYR A 34 6.88 1.00 5.83
N ILE A 35 6.87 -0.17 6.49
CA ILE A 35 7.06 -0.25 7.95
C ILE A 35 8.43 0.31 8.35
N ARG A 36 9.47 0.05 7.57
CA ARG A 36 10.81 0.61 7.79
C ARG A 36 10.79 2.13 7.69
N ALA A 37 10.21 2.69 6.63
CA ALA A 37 10.12 4.14 6.44
C ALA A 37 9.38 4.82 7.59
N VAL A 38 8.22 4.27 8.00
CA VAL A 38 7.47 4.77 9.16
C VAL A 38 8.30 4.68 10.44
N SER A 39 8.99 3.55 10.68
CA SER A 39 9.77 3.33 11.90
C SER A 39 11.07 4.14 11.96
N SER A 40 11.64 4.53 10.82
CA SER A 40 12.87 5.32 10.74
C SER A 40 12.63 6.83 10.63
N GLY A 41 11.37 7.27 10.54
CA GLY A 41 11.03 8.67 10.33
C GLY A 41 11.42 9.18 8.95
N ASP A 42 11.22 8.34 7.91
CA ASP A 42 11.40 8.68 6.50
C ASP A 42 10.03 8.93 5.83
N PRO A 43 9.50 10.16 5.94
CA PRO A 43 8.18 10.49 5.41
C PRO A 43 8.11 10.42 3.89
N ASP A 44 9.19 10.76 3.18
CA ASP A 44 9.23 10.75 1.71
C ASP A 44 8.98 9.34 1.19
N THR A 45 9.72 8.36 1.70
CA THR A 45 9.52 6.97 1.32
C THR A 45 8.15 6.46 1.77
N ALA A 46 7.71 6.78 3.00
CA ALA A 46 6.43 6.32 3.51
C ALA A 46 5.26 6.80 2.64
N VAL A 47 5.22 8.10 2.31
CA VAL A 47 4.14 8.70 1.50
C VAL A 47 4.13 8.15 0.07
N THR A 48 5.30 7.96 -0.57
CA THR A 48 5.36 7.39 -1.93
C THR A 48 4.85 5.96 -2.04
N LEU A 49 4.83 5.22 -0.94
CA LEU A 49 4.32 3.85 -0.90
C LEU A 49 2.80 3.78 -0.62
N LEU A 50 2.14 4.90 -0.27
CA LEU A 50 0.70 4.93 -0.05
C LEU A 50 -0.08 4.98 -1.38
N ASP A 51 -1.30 4.47 -1.36
CA ASP A 51 -2.32 4.71 -2.35
C ASP A 51 -2.95 6.09 -2.08
N THR A 52 -2.18 7.14 -2.37
CA THR A 52 -2.53 8.54 -2.05
C THR A 52 -3.87 8.97 -2.65
N PRO A 53 -4.23 8.66 -3.92
CA PRO A 53 -5.53 9.02 -4.46
C PRO A 53 -6.69 8.44 -3.65
N ARG A 54 -6.56 7.19 -3.20
CA ARG A 54 -7.59 6.54 -2.40
C ARG A 54 -7.66 7.11 -0.99
N LEU A 55 -6.51 7.44 -0.39
CA LEU A 55 -6.46 8.10 0.91
C LEU A 55 -7.17 9.47 0.85
N THR A 56 -6.85 10.28 -0.15
CA THR A 56 -7.48 11.60 -0.37
C THR A 56 -8.99 11.49 -0.49
N SER A 57 -9.48 10.61 -1.39
CA SER A 57 -10.92 10.40 -1.55
C SER A 57 -11.63 10.00 -0.25
N ARG A 58 -11.01 9.14 0.56
CA ARG A 58 -11.59 8.73 1.85
C ARG A 58 -11.60 9.86 2.89
N VAL A 59 -10.57 10.68 2.92
CA VAL A 59 -10.55 11.87 3.79
C VAL A 59 -11.64 12.86 3.37
N GLU A 60 -11.77 13.14 2.08
CA GLU A 60 -12.81 14.01 1.54
C GLU A 60 -14.23 13.51 1.87
N GLU A 61 -14.49 12.20 1.71
CA GLU A 61 -15.76 11.60 2.09
C GLU A 61 -16.07 11.81 3.58
N GLN A 62 -15.09 11.65 4.47
CA GLN A 62 -15.27 11.87 5.90
C GLN A 62 -15.48 13.35 6.25
N ILE A 63 -14.79 14.27 5.58
CA ILE A 63 -14.99 15.70 5.73
C ILE A 63 -16.44 16.08 5.39
N LEU A 64 -16.96 15.59 4.25
CA LEU A 64 -18.34 15.84 3.85
C LEU A 64 -19.37 15.36 4.90
N VAL A 65 -19.11 14.22 5.54
CA VAL A 65 -19.95 13.72 6.64
C VAL A 65 -19.91 14.65 7.85
N ILE A 66 -18.74 15.15 8.22
CA ILE A 66 -18.55 16.07 9.35
C ILE A 66 -19.24 17.40 9.06
N GLU A 67 -19.06 17.98 7.89
CA GLU A 67 -19.68 19.24 7.48
C GLU A 67 -21.20 19.14 7.39
N SER A 68 -21.73 18.00 6.93
CA SER A 68 -23.17 17.74 6.92
C SER A 68 -23.77 17.68 8.32
N SER A 69 -22.96 17.44 9.35
CA SER A 69 -23.36 17.48 10.76
C SER A 69 -23.31 18.89 11.38
N GLY A 70 -22.97 19.92 10.59
CA GLY A 70 -22.88 21.32 11.02
C GLY A 70 -21.58 21.69 11.72
N ARG A 71 -20.54 20.86 11.59
CA ARG A 71 -19.18 21.19 12.04
C ARG A 71 -18.38 21.71 10.85
N GLU A 72 -17.66 22.80 11.06
CA GLU A 72 -16.72 23.31 10.07
C GLU A 72 -15.41 22.55 10.17
N THR A 73 -14.85 22.18 9.01
CA THR A 73 -13.51 21.59 8.90
C THR A 73 -12.64 22.52 8.06
N PHE A 74 -11.42 22.78 8.53
CA PHE A 74 -10.49 23.64 7.81
C PHE A 74 -9.26 22.80 7.42
N LEU A 75 -9.12 22.51 6.14
CA LEU A 75 -7.91 21.95 5.55
C LEU A 75 -6.94 23.11 5.26
N GLU A 76 -6.23 23.61 6.28
CA GLU A 76 -5.17 24.59 6.07
C GLU A 76 -3.92 23.94 5.46
N ASP A 77 -3.65 22.66 5.83
CA ASP A 77 -2.53 21.88 5.32
C ASP A 77 -3.02 20.81 4.36
N SER A 78 -2.21 20.47 3.37
CA SER A 78 -2.49 19.32 2.53
C SER A 78 -2.41 18.02 3.34
N ILE A 79 -3.16 16.98 2.92
CA ILE A 79 -3.11 15.66 3.54
C ILE A 79 -1.67 15.13 3.58
N GLU A 80 -0.88 15.39 2.54
CA GLU A 80 0.54 15.04 2.48
C GLU A 80 1.34 15.70 3.60
N THR A 81 1.13 16.99 3.85
CA THR A 81 1.82 17.73 4.92
C THR A 81 1.51 17.14 6.29
N LEU A 82 0.25 16.76 6.54
CA LEU A 82 -0.16 16.12 7.80
C LEU A 82 0.50 14.74 7.97
N LEU A 83 0.56 13.94 6.91
CA LEU A 83 1.23 12.64 6.92
C LEU A 83 2.75 12.78 7.11
N TRP A 84 3.34 13.79 6.49
CA TRP A 84 4.75 14.13 6.66
C TRP A 84 5.08 14.42 8.12
N GLY A 85 4.26 15.21 8.79
CA GLY A 85 4.38 15.49 10.21
C GLY A 85 4.31 14.21 11.04
N LEU A 86 3.32 13.35 10.78
CA LEU A 86 3.12 12.09 11.47
C LEU A 86 4.35 11.16 11.37
N PHE A 87 4.87 10.95 10.16
CA PHE A 87 5.96 10.01 9.96
C PHE A 87 7.31 10.56 10.44
N ARG A 88 7.50 11.88 10.48
CA ARG A 88 8.72 12.52 10.96
C ARG A 88 8.91 12.43 12.49
N GLU A 89 7.85 12.24 13.25
CA GLU A 89 7.91 12.18 14.73
C GLU A 89 8.59 10.90 15.24
N THR A 90 8.81 9.91 14.39
CA THR A 90 9.41 8.63 14.76
C THR A 90 10.93 8.75 14.90
N ARG A 91 11.49 8.19 15.98
CA ARG A 91 12.95 8.17 16.18
C ARG A 91 13.57 6.99 15.44
N PRO A 92 14.66 7.21 14.67
CA PRO A 92 15.38 6.12 14.04
C PRO A 92 15.88 5.14 15.10
N ALA A 93 15.75 3.85 14.83
CA ALA A 93 16.32 2.76 15.62
C ALA A 93 16.73 1.61 14.70
N ASP A 94 17.74 0.85 15.11
CA ASP A 94 18.24 -0.31 14.36
C ASP A 94 17.30 -1.51 14.53
N PHE A 95 16.16 -1.46 13.86
CA PHE A 95 15.19 -2.58 13.84
C PHE A 95 15.55 -3.57 12.74
N GLN A 96 15.34 -4.84 13.03
CA GLN A 96 15.24 -5.89 12.02
C GLN A 96 13.79 -6.07 11.59
N TYR A 97 13.59 -6.44 10.33
CA TYR A 97 12.25 -6.61 9.75
C TYR A 97 12.16 -7.96 9.07
N ASP A 98 11.09 -8.69 9.36
CA ASP A 98 10.74 -9.94 8.71
C ASP A 98 9.29 -9.85 8.21
N ALA A 99 8.94 -10.60 7.17
CA ALA A 99 7.59 -10.61 6.62
C ALA A 99 7.16 -12.04 6.30
N THR A 100 5.89 -12.32 6.57
CA THR A 100 5.27 -13.55 6.08
C THR A 100 5.00 -13.44 4.56
N PRO A 101 4.90 -14.58 3.85
CA PRO A 101 4.39 -14.57 2.48
C PRO A 101 3.05 -13.85 2.38
N ALA A 102 2.85 -13.10 1.29
CA ALA A 102 1.63 -12.34 1.07
C ALA A 102 0.41 -13.26 0.88
N GLU A 103 -0.67 -12.94 1.56
CA GLU A 103 -2.01 -13.47 1.26
C GLU A 103 -2.61 -12.59 0.15
N ILE A 104 -2.67 -13.12 -1.10
CA ILE A 104 -3.15 -12.37 -2.26
C ILE A 104 -4.57 -12.81 -2.61
N ASP A 105 -5.47 -11.82 -2.75
CA ASP A 105 -6.85 -11.97 -3.21
C ASP A 105 -7.15 -10.91 -4.30
N GLY A 106 -7.17 -11.35 -5.54
CA GLY A 106 -7.33 -10.47 -6.70
C GLY A 106 -6.25 -9.39 -6.78
N ASN A 107 -6.65 -8.13 -6.66
CA ASN A 107 -5.74 -6.99 -6.66
C ASN A 107 -5.37 -6.50 -5.24
N MET A 108 -5.71 -7.26 -4.21
CA MET A 108 -5.38 -6.97 -2.83
C MET A 108 -4.35 -7.96 -2.30
N ALA A 109 -3.50 -7.50 -1.41
CA ALA A 109 -2.57 -8.34 -0.66
C ALA A 109 -2.55 -7.94 0.82
N LYS A 110 -2.29 -8.92 1.68
CA LYS A 110 -2.06 -8.71 3.11
C LYS A 110 -0.75 -9.36 3.49
N VAL A 111 0.11 -8.62 4.15
CA VAL A 111 1.43 -9.08 4.61
C VAL A 111 1.56 -8.77 6.10
N ALA A 112 1.93 -9.75 6.90
CA ALA A 112 2.31 -9.50 8.28
C ALA A 112 3.81 -9.18 8.35
N VAL A 113 4.15 -7.98 8.81
CA VAL A 113 5.53 -7.53 8.99
C VAL A 113 5.85 -7.49 10.48
N THR A 114 6.89 -8.22 10.87
CA THR A 114 7.41 -8.23 12.24
C THR A 114 8.62 -7.31 12.32
N LYS A 115 8.54 -6.32 13.18
CA LYS A 115 9.62 -5.43 13.55
C LYS A 115 10.25 -5.94 14.85
N ILE A 116 11.55 -6.15 14.85
CA ILE A 116 12.31 -6.68 15.99
C ILE A 116 13.29 -5.61 16.44
N SER A 117 13.19 -5.19 17.69
CA SER A 117 14.10 -4.20 18.28
C SER A 117 15.42 -4.85 18.74
N PRO A 118 16.49 -4.05 18.95
CA PRO A 118 17.80 -4.55 19.36
C PRO A 118 17.78 -5.31 20.71
N ASP A 119 16.82 -5.04 21.58
CA ASP A 119 16.60 -5.75 22.86
C ASP A 119 15.81 -7.06 22.71
N GLY A 120 15.43 -7.42 21.47
CA GLY A 120 14.71 -8.64 21.15
C GLY A 120 13.18 -8.52 21.27
N ALA A 121 12.65 -7.37 21.65
CA ALA A 121 11.19 -7.16 21.62
C ALA A 121 10.69 -7.14 20.17
N SER A 122 9.53 -7.73 19.90
CA SER A 122 8.96 -7.80 18.56
C SER A 122 7.52 -7.32 18.53
N GLU A 123 7.18 -6.66 17.41
CA GLU A 123 5.83 -6.18 17.12
C GLU A 123 5.45 -6.59 15.70
N THR A 124 4.30 -7.22 15.53
CA THR A 124 3.80 -7.62 14.21
C THR A 124 2.65 -6.72 13.77
N THR A 125 2.76 -6.17 12.58
CA THR A 125 1.76 -5.29 11.96
C THR A 125 1.30 -5.89 10.64
N ALA A 126 -0.02 -6.01 10.44
CA ALA A 126 -0.59 -6.36 9.15
C ALA A 126 -0.61 -5.14 8.23
N VAL A 127 0.02 -5.25 7.08
CA VAL A 127 0.02 -4.25 6.01
C VAL A 127 -0.88 -4.73 4.89
N HIS A 128 -1.88 -3.92 4.55
CA HIS A 128 -2.77 -4.17 3.43
C HIS A 128 -2.31 -3.36 2.23
N LEU A 129 -2.24 -4.02 1.08
CA LEU A 129 -1.75 -3.43 -0.16
C LEU A 129 -2.78 -3.64 -1.27
N ARG A 130 -2.72 -2.77 -2.27
CA ARG A 130 -3.48 -2.89 -3.51
C ARG A 130 -2.53 -2.79 -4.70
N SER A 131 -2.73 -3.64 -5.68
CA SER A 131 -2.07 -3.54 -6.98
C SER A 131 -2.64 -2.37 -7.75
N THR A 132 -1.76 -1.51 -8.24
CA THR A 132 -2.04 -0.35 -9.11
C THR A 132 -1.18 -0.45 -10.37
N ASP A 133 -1.38 0.45 -11.32
CA ASP A 133 -0.55 0.52 -12.52
C ASP A 133 0.93 0.79 -12.21
N ASP A 134 1.20 1.47 -11.09
CA ASP A 134 2.53 1.78 -10.59
C ASP A 134 3.11 0.72 -9.62
N GLY A 135 2.46 -0.43 -9.47
CA GLY A 135 2.85 -1.49 -8.55
C GLY A 135 1.99 -1.55 -7.28
N TRP A 136 2.48 -2.28 -6.29
CA TRP A 136 1.79 -2.40 -5.01
C TRP A 136 1.85 -1.10 -4.20
N ARG A 137 0.72 -0.70 -3.61
CA ARG A 137 0.60 0.48 -2.74
C ARG A 137 -0.12 0.11 -1.45
N VAL A 138 0.30 0.70 -0.35
CA VAL A 138 -0.38 0.54 0.95
C VAL A 138 -1.79 1.09 0.86
N SER A 139 -2.78 0.27 1.19
CA SER A 139 -4.21 0.53 0.98
C SER A 139 -5.07 -0.17 2.04
N GLY A 140 -6.37 -0.26 1.81
CA GLY A 140 -7.30 -0.99 2.68
C GLY A 140 -7.27 -0.53 4.13
N ALA A 141 -7.32 -1.48 5.06
CA ALA A 141 -7.35 -1.20 6.50
C ALA A 141 -6.10 -0.45 7.02
N SER A 142 -4.97 -0.51 6.31
CA SER A 142 -3.78 0.28 6.65
C SER A 142 -3.99 1.78 6.40
N LEU A 143 -4.80 2.16 5.39
CA LEU A 143 -5.18 3.55 5.18
C LEU A 143 -6.21 4.05 6.18
N ASP A 144 -7.10 3.19 6.69
CA ASP A 144 -8.15 3.60 7.62
C ASP A 144 -7.59 4.27 8.89
N ARG A 145 -6.43 3.77 9.37
CA ARG A 145 -5.73 4.39 10.49
C ARG A 145 -5.21 5.78 10.15
N LEU A 146 -4.70 5.97 8.94
CA LEU A 146 -4.20 7.27 8.48
C LEU A 146 -5.35 8.26 8.26
N VAL A 147 -6.47 7.81 7.69
CA VAL A 147 -7.70 8.61 7.57
C VAL A 147 -8.15 9.09 8.95
N THR A 148 -8.25 8.17 9.91
CA THR A 148 -8.64 8.50 11.29
C THR A 148 -7.71 9.56 11.90
N PHE A 149 -6.40 9.39 11.74
CA PHE A 149 -5.42 10.35 12.22
C PHE A 149 -5.59 11.74 11.58
N VAL A 150 -5.73 11.80 10.24
CA VAL A 150 -5.92 13.06 9.52
C VAL A 150 -7.20 13.76 9.99
N ILE A 151 -8.29 13.02 10.05
CA ILE A 151 -9.60 13.58 10.52
C ILE A 151 -9.50 14.06 11.96
N GLN A 152 -8.86 13.33 12.87
CA GLN A 152 -8.65 13.74 14.24
C GLN A 152 -7.87 15.06 14.30
N ARG A 153 -6.79 15.21 13.56
CA ARG A 153 -6.00 16.44 13.48
C ARG A 153 -6.81 17.63 12.94
N LEU A 154 -7.71 17.38 11.99
CA LEU A 154 -8.59 18.40 11.43
C LEU A 154 -9.68 18.86 12.42
N THR A 155 -10.06 17.99 13.36
CA THR A 155 -11.13 18.26 14.33
C THR A 155 -10.62 18.72 15.71
N GLU A 156 -9.36 18.44 16.07
CA GLU A 156 -8.75 18.83 17.36
C GLU A 156 -8.35 20.33 17.44
N LYS A 157 -8.30 21.03 16.32
CA LYS A 157 -7.96 22.48 16.30
C LYS A 157 -9.10 23.38 16.82
N TYR A 158 -10.20 22.79 17.25
CA TYR A 158 -11.40 23.47 17.79
C TYR A 158 -11.96 22.68 18.98
#